data_60c887fe35f1352ea254d42987156807
#
_entry.id   60c887fe35f1352ea254d42987156807
#
_cell.length_a   1.000
_cell.length_b   1.000
_cell.length_c   1.000
_cell.angle_alpha   90.00
_cell.angle_beta   90.00
_cell.angle_gamma   90.00
#
_symmetry.space_group_name_H-M   'P 1'
#
loop_
_entity.id
_entity.type
_entity.pdbx_description
1 polymer ?
#
loop_
_entity_poly.entity_id
_entity_poly.type
_entity_poly.pdbx_seq_one_letter_code
_entity_poly.pdbx_strand_id
1 'polypeptide(L)'
;MIPAPGAGSEGTKKKRKRKRSGNRGPQPQTHSTAHKSPQPKRPYAKRVDEVSAGGLVIDTTGALGLLIGRYDHKDESGKRVLWSLPKGHIEEGETPEQAAIREVAEETGITSSITKPLGVIDFWFMAGGKRIHKTVHHFLFTETGGTLLAQESEVDEVSWFPLSEIVERLAYPDEKKLIARTAELTL
;
A
#
# COMPACT_ATOMS: atom_id res chain seq x y z
N MET A 1 62.48 1.63 -5.52
CA MET A 1 63.15 2.60 -4.67
C MET A 1 62.18 2.98 -3.57
N ILE A 2 62.41 2.46 -2.36
CA ILE A 2 61.87 2.90 -1.09
C ILE A 2 62.81 3.98 -0.57
N PRO A 3 62.40 5.02 0.20
CA PRO A 3 62.31 4.81 1.63
C PRO A 3 61.16 5.53 2.35
N ALA A 4 60.70 4.93 3.43
CA ALA A 4 60.28 5.56 4.67
C ALA A 4 61.57 5.89 5.47
N PRO A 5 61.54 6.47 6.71
CA PRO A 5 60.51 6.80 7.71
C PRO A 5 60.85 8.12 8.51
N GLY A 6 60.10 8.38 9.58
CA GLY A 6 60.46 9.32 10.66
C GLY A 6 59.22 9.72 11.48
N ALA A 7 58.95 9.21 12.57
CA ALA A 7 59.47 9.22 13.94
C ALA A 7 59.22 10.54 14.73
N GLY A 8 58.52 10.35 15.87
CA GLY A 8 58.76 10.99 17.15
C GLY A 8 57.97 12.25 17.43
N SER A 9 57.34 12.41 18.51
CA SER A 9 57.68 12.35 19.91
C SER A 9 56.58 13.06 20.74
N GLU A 10 56.45 12.55 21.90
CA GLU A 10 56.44 13.13 23.26
C GLU A 10 55.11 13.77 23.74
N GLY A 11 54.54 13.16 24.59
CA GLY A 11 54.40 13.00 25.99
C GLY A 11 54.40 14.24 26.88
N THR A 12 53.20 14.60 27.36
CA THR A 12 53.14 15.45 28.59
C THR A 12 52.09 14.91 29.55
N LYS A 13 52.59 14.35 30.64
CA LYS A 13 51.83 13.96 31.83
C LYS A 13 51.32 15.21 32.55
N LYS A 14 50.02 15.36 32.72
CA LYS A 14 49.42 16.34 33.66
C LYS A 14 48.98 15.62 34.93
N LYS A 15 49.51 16.14 36.05
CA LYS A 15 49.34 15.68 37.45
C LYS A 15 47.89 15.71 37.91
N ARG A 16 47.45 14.65 38.53
CA ARG A 16 46.21 14.52 39.30
C ARG A 16 46.34 15.33 40.61
N LYS A 17 45.57 16.39 40.80
CA LYS A 17 45.30 16.98 42.09
C LYS A 17 44.16 16.24 42.80
N ARG A 18 44.46 15.62 43.91
CA ARG A 18 43.50 15.07 44.88
C ARG A 18 42.80 16.29 45.54
N LYS A 19 41.46 16.35 45.44
CA LYS A 19 40.65 17.23 46.33
C LYS A 19 39.97 16.37 47.38
N ARG A 20 40.05 16.89 48.61
CA ARG A 20 39.58 16.32 49.85
C ARG A 20 38.07 16.08 49.88
N SER A 21 37.69 14.98 50.51
CA SER A 21 36.33 14.64 50.91
C SER A 21 35.79 15.68 51.91
N GLY A 22 34.67 16.31 51.56
CA GLY A 22 33.83 17.06 52.50
C GLY A 22 32.58 16.22 52.76
N ASN A 23 32.48 15.79 53.99
CA ASN A 23 31.36 15.04 54.55
C ASN A 23 30.13 15.99 54.58
N ARG A 24 29.09 15.76 53.78
CA ARG A 24 27.78 16.37 53.93
C ARG A 24 26.77 15.28 54.22
N GLY A 25 26.11 15.41 55.39
CA GLY A 25 25.08 14.54 55.88
C GLY A 25 23.85 14.44 54.96
N PRO A 26 22.97 13.48 55.25
CA PRO A 26 21.85 13.15 54.36
C PRO A 26 20.82 14.27 54.32
N GLN A 27 20.60 14.86 53.14
CA GLN A 27 19.43 15.70 52.88
C GLN A 27 18.19 14.82 52.66
N PRO A 28 17.01 15.20 53.17
CA PRO A 28 15.77 14.49 52.93
C PRO A 28 15.40 14.61 51.44
N GLN A 29 15.31 13.45 50.78
CA GLN A 29 14.78 13.39 49.43
C GLN A 29 13.27 13.62 49.46
N THR A 30 12.86 14.81 49.04
CA THR A 30 11.45 15.06 48.74
C THR A 30 11.14 14.35 47.41
N HIS A 31 10.47 13.20 47.48
CA HIS A 31 9.87 12.56 46.31
C HIS A 31 8.75 13.46 45.76
N SER A 32 9.08 14.33 44.83
CA SER A 32 8.10 15.03 44.01
C SER A 32 7.50 14.02 43.06
N THR A 33 6.37 13.46 43.44
CA THR A 33 5.48 12.72 42.51
C THR A 33 4.86 13.74 41.56
N ALA A 34 5.56 14.02 40.47
CA ALA A 34 4.99 14.78 39.38
C ALA A 34 3.81 13.95 38.80
N HIS A 35 2.61 14.27 39.23
CA HIS A 35 1.38 13.82 38.57
C HIS A 35 1.43 14.32 37.13
N LYS A 36 1.76 13.45 36.18
CA LYS A 36 1.54 13.70 34.77
C LYS A 36 0.05 13.95 34.58
N SER A 37 -0.32 15.19 34.34
CA SER A 37 -1.67 15.54 33.94
C SER A 37 -2.09 14.66 32.77
N PRO A 38 -3.33 14.08 32.77
CA PRO A 38 -3.81 13.29 31.66
C PRO A 38 -3.76 14.16 30.41
N GLN A 39 -2.96 13.80 29.45
CA GLN A 39 -2.98 14.47 28.14
C GLN A 39 -4.36 14.28 27.53
N PRO A 40 -5.00 15.32 26.98
CA PRO A 40 -6.28 15.17 26.31
C PRO A 40 -6.14 14.13 25.22
N LYS A 41 -6.92 13.06 25.31
CA LYS A 41 -6.99 12.03 24.26
C LYS A 41 -7.36 12.73 22.97
N ARG A 42 -6.50 12.68 21.96
CA ARG A 42 -6.81 13.21 20.63
C ARG A 42 -8.11 12.56 20.18
N PRO A 43 -9.11 13.33 19.71
CA PRO A 43 -10.36 12.74 19.24
C PRO A 43 -10.02 11.73 18.15
N TYR A 44 -10.55 10.52 18.27
CA TYR A 44 -10.37 9.49 17.24
C TYR A 44 -10.91 10.03 15.92
N ALA A 45 -10.13 9.88 14.83
CA ALA A 45 -10.58 10.24 13.51
C ALA A 45 -11.90 9.50 13.20
N LYS A 46 -12.88 10.22 12.63
CA LYS A 46 -14.18 9.63 12.25
C LYS A 46 -13.92 8.43 11.32
N ARG A 47 -14.48 7.28 11.66
CA ARG A 47 -14.45 6.09 10.80
C ARG A 47 -15.43 6.28 9.66
N VAL A 48 -15.01 5.87 8.47
CA VAL A 48 -15.84 5.74 7.27
C VAL A 48 -15.59 4.34 6.71
N ASP A 49 -16.66 3.60 6.42
CA ASP A 49 -16.58 2.31 5.74
C ASP A 49 -16.90 2.54 4.27
N GLU A 50 -16.04 2.03 3.38
CA GLU A 50 -16.20 2.06 1.94
C GLU A 50 -16.16 0.64 1.40
N VAL A 51 -17.08 0.31 0.51
CA VAL A 51 -17.14 -1.00 -0.13
C VAL A 51 -17.00 -0.82 -1.64
N SER A 52 -16.16 -1.66 -2.25
CA SER A 52 -15.90 -1.69 -3.69
C SER A 52 -15.98 -3.10 -4.21
N ALA A 53 -16.12 -3.24 -5.52
CA ALA A 53 -16.09 -4.53 -6.20
C ALA A 53 -15.41 -4.40 -7.57
N GLY A 54 -14.80 -5.50 -8.04
CA GLY A 54 -14.11 -5.58 -9.31
C GLY A 54 -13.36 -6.90 -9.46
N GLY A 55 -12.26 -6.94 -10.22
CA GLY A 55 -11.43 -8.13 -10.28
C GLY A 55 -10.63 -8.30 -11.56
N LEU A 56 -10.19 -9.53 -11.83
CA LEU A 56 -9.37 -9.87 -12.99
C LEU A 56 -10.23 -10.37 -14.14
N VAL A 57 -10.15 -9.70 -15.27
CA VAL A 57 -10.76 -10.17 -16.52
C VAL A 57 -9.73 -10.99 -17.31
N ILE A 58 -10.10 -12.19 -17.72
CA ILE A 58 -9.33 -13.02 -18.65
C ILE A 58 -9.92 -12.84 -20.04
N ASP A 59 -9.05 -12.69 -21.03
CA ASP A 59 -9.45 -12.55 -22.44
C ASP A 59 -10.09 -13.84 -22.98
N THR A 60 -10.69 -13.77 -24.16
CA THR A 60 -11.38 -14.93 -24.80
C THR A 60 -10.43 -16.09 -25.14
N THR A 61 -9.12 -15.84 -25.24
CA THR A 61 -8.12 -16.89 -25.50
C THR A 61 -7.65 -17.60 -24.22
N GLY A 62 -7.93 -17.03 -23.04
CA GLY A 62 -7.43 -17.53 -21.77
C GLY A 62 -5.95 -17.24 -21.49
N ALA A 63 -5.30 -16.40 -22.29
CA ALA A 63 -3.87 -16.12 -22.19
C ALA A 63 -3.52 -14.79 -21.52
N LEU A 64 -4.43 -13.81 -21.55
CA LEU A 64 -4.20 -12.46 -21.09
C LEU A 64 -5.12 -12.10 -19.93
N GLY A 65 -4.61 -11.23 -19.05
CA GLY A 65 -5.36 -10.60 -17.97
C GLY A 65 -5.37 -9.08 -18.14
N LEU A 66 -6.49 -8.46 -17.80
CA LEU A 66 -6.72 -7.04 -17.92
C LEU A 66 -6.34 -6.30 -16.64
N LEU A 67 -5.52 -5.25 -16.78
CA LEU A 67 -5.19 -4.34 -15.68
C LEU A 67 -5.49 -2.90 -16.08
N ILE A 68 -5.77 -2.08 -15.07
CA ILE A 68 -5.82 -0.62 -15.16
C ILE A 68 -4.57 -0.03 -14.55
N GLY A 69 -4.10 1.07 -15.10
CA GLY A 69 -2.91 1.80 -14.68
C GLY A 69 -3.24 3.22 -14.23
N ARG A 70 -2.59 3.67 -13.17
CA ARG A 70 -2.60 5.07 -12.72
C ARG A 70 -1.18 5.57 -12.57
N TYR A 71 -0.88 6.79 -13.05
CA TYR A 71 0.45 7.36 -12.88
C TYR A 71 0.77 7.60 -11.41
N ASP A 72 1.96 7.21 -11.00
CA ASP A 72 2.45 7.44 -9.64
C ASP A 72 2.86 8.91 -9.47
N HIS A 73 2.01 9.71 -8.84
CA HIS A 73 2.28 11.11 -8.56
C HIS A 73 3.50 11.35 -7.64
N LYS A 74 4.08 10.30 -7.06
CA LYS A 74 5.31 10.36 -6.25
C LYS A 74 6.55 10.09 -7.07
N ASP A 75 6.39 9.61 -8.29
CA ASP A 75 7.50 9.39 -9.21
C ASP A 75 7.85 10.69 -9.92
N GLU A 76 8.99 11.28 -9.58
CA GLU A 76 9.50 12.53 -10.17
C GLU A 76 9.68 12.44 -11.69
N SER A 77 9.88 11.24 -12.25
CA SER A 77 9.96 11.03 -13.70
C SER A 77 8.61 11.10 -14.41
N GLY A 78 7.50 10.97 -13.66
CA GLY A 78 6.14 10.92 -14.17
C GLY A 78 5.82 9.73 -15.09
N LYS A 79 6.70 8.71 -15.10
CA LYS A 79 6.60 7.56 -16.03
C LYS A 79 6.15 6.26 -15.35
N ARG A 80 6.18 6.22 -14.03
CA ARG A 80 5.80 5.01 -13.30
C ARG A 80 4.29 4.84 -13.30
N VAL A 81 3.83 3.71 -13.82
CA VAL A 81 2.43 3.29 -13.78
C VAL A 81 2.21 2.30 -12.65
N LEU A 82 1.22 2.55 -11.82
CA LEU A 82 0.75 1.65 -10.77
C LEU A 82 -0.39 0.81 -11.33
N TRP A 83 -0.09 -0.42 -11.68
CA TRP A 83 -1.07 -1.37 -12.21
C TRP A 83 -1.89 -2.01 -11.10
N SER A 84 -3.21 -2.12 -11.31
CA SER A 84 -4.16 -2.74 -10.39
C SER A 84 -5.29 -3.44 -11.12
N LEU A 85 -6.06 -4.21 -10.37
CA LEU A 85 -7.31 -4.78 -10.87
C LEU A 85 -8.37 -3.68 -11.04
N PRO A 86 -9.16 -3.66 -12.12
CA PRO A 86 -10.29 -2.75 -12.28
C PRO A 86 -11.32 -2.94 -11.16
N LYS A 87 -11.77 -1.85 -10.53
CA LYS A 87 -12.71 -1.88 -9.41
C LYS A 87 -13.18 -0.49 -9.02
N GLY A 88 -14.41 -0.38 -8.59
CA GLY A 88 -14.93 0.87 -8.06
C GLY A 88 -16.00 0.67 -6.99
N HIS A 89 -16.66 1.72 -6.59
CA HIS A 89 -17.61 1.73 -5.49
C HIS A 89 -18.90 0.97 -5.84
N ILE A 90 -19.45 0.28 -4.83
CA ILE A 90 -20.78 -0.30 -4.93
C ILE A 90 -21.80 0.83 -4.74
N GLU A 91 -22.68 1.03 -5.69
CA GLU A 91 -23.75 2.01 -5.61
C GLU A 91 -24.95 1.51 -4.80
N GLU A 92 -25.82 2.43 -4.40
CA GLU A 92 -27.01 2.09 -3.61
C GLU A 92 -27.93 1.13 -4.39
N GLY A 93 -28.22 -0.02 -3.80
CA GLY A 93 -29.07 -1.06 -4.40
C GLY A 93 -28.34 -2.08 -5.27
N GLU A 94 -27.02 -1.91 -5.52
CA GLU A 94 -26.23 -2.90 -6.24
C GLU A 94 -25.75 -4.03 -5.32
N THR A 95 -25.65 -5.24 -5.88
CA THR A 95 -24.87 -6.31 -5.28
C THR A 95 -23.37 -6.12 -5.65
N PRO A 96 -22.43 -6.73 -4.90
CA PRO A 96 -21.01 -6.70 -5.26
C PRO A 96 -20.74 -7.20 -6.69
N GLU A 97 -21.47 -8.21 -7.15
CA GLU A 97 -21.35 -8.76 -8.49
C GLU A 97 -21.79 -7.77 -9.57
N GLN A 98 -22.91 -7.08 -9.34
CA GLN A 98 -23.43 -6.07 -10.28
C GLN A 98 -22.47 -4.89 -10.39
N ALA A 99 -22.02 -4.37 -9.25
CA ALA A 99 -21.02 -3.29 -9.21
C ALA A 99 -19.72 -3.71 -9.91
N ALA A 100 -19.24 -4.92 -9.68
CA ALA A 100 -18.00 -5.41 -10.28
C ALA A 100 -18.09 -5.51 -11.81
N ILE A 101 -19.22 -5.96 -12.36
CA ILE A 101 -19.45 -6.02 -13.81
C ILE A 101 -19.50 -4.59 -14.39
N ARG A 102 -20.22 -3.67 -13.76
CA ARG A 102 -20.34 -2.27 -14.17
C ARG A 102 -18.98 -1.58 -14.16
N GLU A 103 -18.24 -1.66 -13.06
CA GLU A 103 -16.95 -0.99 -12.90
C GLU A 103 -15.90 -1.48 -13.90
N VAL A 104 -15.84 -2.81 -14.15
CA VAL A 104 -14.98 -3.36 -15.20
C VAL A 104 -15.30 -2.71 -16.55
N ALA A 105 -16.59 -2.63 -16.92
CA ALA A 105 -16.99 -2.04 -18.19
C ALA A 105 -16.69 -0.54 -18.26
N GLU A 106 -16.93 0.21 -17.19
CA GLU A 106 -16.70 1.66 -17.11
C GLU A 106 -15.22 2.02 -17.16
N GLU A 107 -14.38 1.37 -16.33
CA GLU A 107 -12.94 1.66 -16.25
C GLU A 107 -12.15 1.16 -17.46
N THR A 108 -12.63 0.15 -18.19
CA THR A 108 -11.83 -0.56 -19.22
C THR A 108 -12.44 -0.59 -20.61
N GLY A 109 -13.75 -0.32 -20.76
CA GLY A 109 -14.48 -0.51 -22.01
C GLY A 109 -14.77 -1.98 -22.37
N ILE A 110 -14.36 -2.94 -21.53
CA ILE A 110 -14.53 -4.38 -21.76
C ILE A 110 -15.78 -4.91 -21.06
N THR A 111 -16.64 -5.57 -21.81
CA THR A 111 -17.77 -6.31 -21.26
C THR A 111 -17.32 -7.71 -20.83
N SER A 112 -17.82 -8.18 -19.69
CA SER A 112 -17.37 -9.43 -19.10
C SER A 112 -18.46 -10.10 -18.28
N SER A 113 -18.29 -11.40 -18.01
CA SER A 113 -19.15 -12.19 -17.13
C SER A 113 -18.33 -12.77 -15.97
N ILE A 114 -18.90 -12.80 -14.78
CA ILE A 114 -18.25 -13.39 -13.59
C ILE A 114 -18.21 -14.92 -13.77
N THR A 115 -17.00 -15.46 -13.58
CA THR A 115 -16.75 -16.92 -13.57
C THR A 115 -16.79 -17.46 -12.13
N LYS A 116 -16.12 -16.76 -11.19
CA LYS A 116 -16.09 -17.16 -9.77
C LYS A 116 -15.61 -16.00 -8.88
N PRO A 117 -15.91 -16.04 -7.56
CA PRO A 117 -15.27 -15.12 -6.61
C PRO A 117 -13.79 -15.48 -6.43
N LEU A 118 -12.94 -14.46 -6.31
CA LEU A 118 -11.51 -14.59 -5.94
C LEU A 118 -11.29 -14.40 -4.45
N GLY A 119 -12.05 -13.51 -3.81
CA GLY A 119 -11.96 -13.22 -2.40
C GLY A 119 -12.20 -11.74 -2.08
N VAL A 120 -11.94 -11.41 -0.83
CA VAL A 120 -12.14 -10.06 -0.30
C VAL A 120 -10.82 -9.54 0.26
N ILE A 121 -10.51 -8.28 -0.01
CA ILE A 121 -9.38 -7.56 0.56
C ILE A 121 -9.93 -6.46 1.46
N ASP A 122 -9.47 -6.43 2.72
CA ASP A 122 -9.79 -5.39 3.70
C ASP A 122 -8.53 -4.63 4.08
N PHE A 123 -8.59 -3.31 4.08
CA PHE A 123 -7.47 -2.48 4.53
C PHE A 123 -7.93 -1.14 5.11
N TRP A 124 -7.02 -0.50 5.83
CA TRP A 124 -7.25 0.77 6.50
C TRP A 124 -6.27 1.83 6.00
N PHE A 125 -6.77 3.04 5.79
CA PHE A 125 -5.92 4.18 5.47
C PHE A 125 -6.51 5.48 6.01
N MET A 126 -5.70 6.54 5.98
CA MET A 126 -6.12 7.89 6.41
C MET A 126 -6.30 8.76 5.18
N ALA A 127 -7.48 9.35 5.05
CA ALA A 127 -7.79 10.31 4.00
C ALA A 127 -8.70 11.43 4.53
N GLY A 128 -8.42 12.68 4.21
CA GLY A 128 -9.22 13.83 4.62
C GLY A 128 -9.46 13.93 6.13
N GLY A 129 -8.49 13.50 6.96
CA GLY A 129 -8.63 13.47 8.42
C GLY A 129 -9.57 12.37 8.96
N LYS A 130 -10.04 11.47 8.11
CA LYS A 130 -10.90 10.32 8.45
C LYS A 130 -10.08 9.03 8.39
N ARG A 131 -10.48 8.04 9.21
CA ARG A 131 -9.97 6.67 9.11
C ARG A 131 -10.90 5.86 8.24
N ILE A 132 -10.43 5.51 7.05
CA ILE A 132 -11.20 4.77 6.06
C ILE A 132 -10.94 3.28 6.25
N HIS A 133 -12.00 2.48 6.33
CA HIS A 133 -11.98 1.03 6.21
C HIS A 133 -12.51 0.68 4.82
N LYS A 134 -11.65 0.14 3.98
CA LYS A 134 -12.02 -0.25 2.61
C LYS A 134 -12.12 -1.75 2.51
N THR A 135 -13.27 -2.24 2.06
CA THR A 135 -13.54 -3.63 1.72
C THR A 135 -13.70 -3.73 0.22
N VAL A 136 -12.96 -4.63 -0.44
CA VAL A 136 -13.03 -4.83 -1.89
C VAL A 136 -13.35 -6.28 -2.22
N HIS A 137 -14.49 -6.53 -2.85
CA HIS A 137 -14.89 -7.84 -3.37
C HIS A 137 -14.26 -8.06 -4.74
N HIS A 138 -13.49 -9.14 -4.90
CA HIS A 138 -12.81 -9.46 -6.15
C HIS A 138 -13.39 -10.72 -6.78
N PHE A 139 -13.56 -10.64 -8.10
CA PHE A 139 -14.08 -11.72 -8.93
C PHE A 139 -13.12 -12.02 -10.09
N LEU A 140 -13.18 -13.25 -10.59
CA LEU A 140 -12.61 -13.64 -11.88
C LEU A 140 -13.70 -13.49 -12.94
N PHE A 141 -13.32 -12.88 -14.06
CA PHE A 141 -14.21 -12.67 -15.18
C PHE A 141 -13.64 -13.31 -16.44
N THR A 142 -14.54 -13.62 -17.36
CA THR A 142 -14.21 -13.89 -18.76
C THR A 142 -14.73 -12.74 -19.62
N GLU A 143 -13.89 -12.26 -20.53
CA GLU A 143 -14.28 -11.27 -21.54
C GLU A 143 -15.44 -11.79 -22.39
N THR A 144 -16.42 -10.94 -22.66
CA THR A 144 -17.55 -11.23 -23.57
C THR A 144 -17.59 -10.28 -24.75
N GLY A 145 -16.76 -9.25 -24.79
CA GLY A 145 -16.66 -8.26 -25.85
C GLY A 145 -16.19 -6.89 -25.37
N GLY A 146 -16.44 -5.87 -26.18
CA GLY A 146 -16.02 -4.50 -25.90
C GLY A 146 -14.73 -4.11 -26.62
N THR A 147 -14.25 -2.90 -26.35
CA THR A 147 -12.99 -2.38 -26.89
C THR A 147 -12.29 -1.63 -25.78
N LEU A 148 -10.98 -1.82 -25.63
CA LEU A 148 -10.19 -1.11 -24.62
C LEU A 148 -10.38 0.39 -24.70
N LEU A 149 -10.88 0.96 -23.62
CA LEU A 149 -11.09 2.38 -23.47
C LEU A 149 -10.91 2.76 -21.99
N ALA A 150 -9.84 3.47 -21.69
CA ALA A 150 -9.63 4.00 -20.34
C ALA A 150 -10.66 5.09 -20.03
N GLN A 151 -11.27 5.05 -18.86
CA GLN A 151 -12.11 6.14 -18.36
C GLN A 151 -11.19 7.26 -17.85
N GLU A 152 -10.96 8.29 -18.68
CA GLU A 152 -9.95 9.35 -18.45
C GLU A 152 -10.01 10.05 -17.08
N SER A 153 -11.18 10.05 -16.42
CA SER A 153 -11.33 10.67 -15.09
C SER A 153 -10.78 9.83 -13.94
N GLU A 154 -10.60 8.52 -14.14
CA GLU A 154 -10.26 7.58 -13.06
C GLU A 154 -9.07 6.68 -13.37
N VAL A 155 -8.79 6.46 -14.65
CA VAL A 155 -7.78 5.50 -15.14
C VAL A 155 -6.94 6.17 -16.21
N ASP A 156 -5.62 6.15 -16.07
CA ASP A 156 -4.69 6.70 -17.06
C ASP A 156 -4.42 5.74 -18.21
N GLU A 157 -4.34 4.43 -17.90
CA GLU A 157 -4.02 3.37 -18.87
C GLU A 157 -4.85 2.12 -18.64
N VAL A 158 -5.18 1.40 -19.72
CA VAL A 158 -5.80 0.07 -19.68
C VAL A 158 -5.02 -0.85 -20.62
N SER A 159 -4.63 -2.03 -20.16
CA SER A 159 -3.86 -2.93 -21.00
C SER A 159 -4.04 -4.40 -20.64
N TRP A 160 -3.95 -5.25 -21.66
CA TRP A 160 -3.86 -6.68 -21.53
C TRP A 160 -2.41 -7.11 -21.30
N PHE A 161 -2.19 -8.03 -20.36
CA PHE A 161 -0.88 -8.60 -20.04
C PHE A 161 -0.94 -10.12 -20.01
N PRO A 162 0.15 -10.83 -20.36
CA PRO A 162 0.21 -12.26 -20.16
C PRO A 162 -0.15 -12.65 -18.72
N LEU A 163 -0.98 -13.68 -18.55
CA LEU A 163 -1.41 -14.11 -17.20
C LEU A 163 -0.21 -14.44 -16.29
N SER A 164 0.86 -14.97 -16.85
CA SER A 164 2.11 -15.25 -16.13
C SER A 164 2.78 -14.00 -15.54
N GLU A 165 2.48 -12.81 -16.06
CA GLU A 165 3.08 -11.55 -15.61
C GLU A 165 2.18 -10.77 -14.65
N ILE A 166 0.91 -11.11 -14.51
CA ILE A 166 -0.07 -10.32 -13.73
C ILE A 166 0.40 -10.08 -12.29
N VAL A 167 0.85 -11.12 -11.59
CA VAL A 167 1.28 -10.99 -10.18
C VAL A 167 2.48 -10.04 -10.04
N GLU A 168 3.40 -10.05 -10.98
CA GLU A 168 4.58 -9.18 -10.94
C GLU A 168 4.21 -7.73 -11.24
N ARG A 169 3.30 -7.52 -12.19
CA ARG A 169 2.86 -6.19 -12.62
C ARG A 169 2.01 -5.45 -11.61
N LEU A 170 1.15 -6.14 -10.87
CA LEU A 170 0.32 -5.52 -9.85
C LEU A 170 1.18 -4.69 -8.88
N ALA A 171 0.75 -3.48 -8.56
CA ALA A 171 1.45 -2.59 -7.65
C ALA A 171 1.17 -2.92 -6.17
N TYR A 172 0.00 -3.47 -5.86
CA TYR A 172 -0.48 -3.62 -4.49
C TYR A 172 -0.26 -5.04 -3.95
N PRO A 173 0.41 -5.18 -2.78
CA PRO A 173 0.78 -6.49 -2.23
C PRO A 173 -0.41 -7.42 -1.95
N ASP A 174 -1.57 -6.88 -1.59
CA ASP A 174 -2.72 -7.71 -1.26
C ASP A 174 -3.42 -8.24 -2.51
N GLU A 175 -3.45 -7.47 -3.61
CA GLU A 175 -3.88 -7.97 -4.92
C GLU A 175 -2.92 -9.06 -5.44
N LYS A 176 -1.59 -8.86 -5.30
CA LYS A 176 -0.59 -9.89 -5.63
C LYS A 176 -0.86 -11.19 -4.91
N LYS A 177 -1.09 -11.14 -3.59
CA LYS A 177 -1.38 -12.32 -2.77
C LYS A 177 -2.67 -12.99 -3.18
N LEU A 178 -3.70 -12.20 -3.49
CA LEU A 178 -5.00 -12.71 -3.93
C LEU A 178 -4.86 -13.50 -5.22
N ILE A 179 -4.23 -12.90 -6.25
CA ILE A 179 -4.06 -13.53 -7.55
C ILE A 179 -3.12 -14.73 -7.47
N ALA A 180 -2.00 -14.65 -6.75
CA ALA A 180 -1.06 -15.76 -6.58
C ALA A 180 -1.69 -17.02 -5.94
N ARG A 181 -2.77 -16.88 -5.17
CA ARG A 181 -3.51 -18.01 -4.57
C ARG A 181 -4.48 -18.67 -5.54
N THR A 182 -4.73 -18.07 -6.68
CA THR A 182 -5.71 -18.56 -7.64
C THR A 182 -5.04 -19.59 -8.56
N ALA A 183 -5.19 -20.88 -8.23
CA ALA A 183 -4.51 -21.99 -8.89
C ALA A 183 -4.70 -22.05 -10.43
N GLU A 184 -5.75 -21.43 -10.97
CA GLU A 184 -6.07 -21.41 -12.40
C GLU A 184 -5.26 -20.37 -13.19
N LEU A 185 -4.51 -19.50 -12.51
CA LEU A 185 -3.62 -18.51 -13.13
C LEU A 185 -2.16 -18.99 -13.15
N THR A 186 -1.91 -20.20 -12.65
CA THR A 186 -0.57 -20.81 -12.53
C THR A 186 -0.33 -21.85 -13.64
N LEU A 187 -0.65 -21.52 -14.87
CA LEU A 187 -0.29 -22.35 -16.05
C LEU A 187 0.85 -21.75 -16.81
#